data_db3e546ddcc5b609a7c5c1ceb44bbd52
#
_entry.id   db3e546ddcc5b609a7c5c1ceb44bbd52
#
_cell.length_a   1.000
_cell.length_b   1.000
_cell.length_c   1.000
_cell.angle_alpha   90.00
_cell.angle_beta   90.00
_cell.angle_gamma   90.00
#
_symmetry.space_group_name_H-M   'P 1'
#
loop_
_entity.id
_entity.type
_entity.pdbx_description
1 polymer ?
#
loop_
_entity_poly.entity_id
_entity_poly.type
_entity_poly.pdbx_seq_one_letter_code
_entity_poly.pdbx_strand_id
1 'polypeptide(L)'
;MAGLVAAARARELGASVTVHEKGDRPGGSALLSSGFVWRYREWDAFRAQCPGGDPALQRLVWERLDDALGWLERLGAPVRSRDTGNPLTTGLGFGPAGLV
;
A
#
# COMPACT_ATOMS: atom_id res chain seq x y z
N MET A 1 6.54 -6.39 -2.64
CA MET A 1 6.27 -4.99 -2.21
C MET A 1 6.67 -4.75 -0.75
N ALA A 2 6.25 -5.61 0.18
CA ALA A 2 6.58 -5.42 1.60
C ALA A 2 8.09 -5.29 1.85
N GLY A 3 8.90 -6.11 1.19
CA GLY A 3 10.36 -6.03 1.32
C GLY A 3 10.95 -4.72 0.79
N LEU A 4 10.41 -4.19 -0.29
CA LEU A 4 10.85 -2.90 -0.85
C LEU A 4 10.49 -1.74 0.09
N VAL A 5 9.31 -1.76 0.67
CA VAL A 5 8.89 -0.76 1.66
C VAL A 5 9.78 -0.81 2.90
N ALA A 6 10.04 -2.01 3.42
CA ALA A 6 10.95 -2.20 4.56
C ALA A 6 12.36 -1.70 4.25
N ALA A 7 12.88 -1.99 3.06
CA ALA A 7 14.20 -1.54 2.61
C ALA A 7 14.28 -0.01 2.53
N ALA A 8 13.28 0.63 1.94
CA ALA A 8 13.22 2.08 1.83
C ALA A 8 13.19 2.75 3.21
N ARG A 9 12.36 2.22 4.11
CA ARG A 9 12.27 2.75 5.48
C ARG A 9 13.55 2.56 6.26
N ALA A 10 14.19 1.40 6.15
CA ALA A 10 15.48 1.14 6.79
C ALA A 10 16.56 2.11 6.30
N ARG A 11 16.59 2.40 4.99
CA ARG A 11 17.52 3.39 4.44
C ARG A 11 17.26 4.80 4.97
N GLU A 12 16.01 5.21 5.09
CA GLU A 12 15.67 6.50 5.71
C GLU A 12 16.21 6.63 7.13
N LEU A 13 16.22 5.51 7.87
CA LEU A 13 16.71 5.45 9.25
C LEU A 13 18.22 5.26 9.33
N GLY A 14 18.93 5.29 8.21
CA GLY A 14 20.39 5.24 8.16
C GLY A 14 20.99 3.85 8.04
N ALA A 15 20.18 2.80 7.92
CA ALA A 15 20.69 1.43 7.78
C ALA A 15 21.27 1.18 6.39
N SER A 16 22.27 0.32 6.32
CA SER A 16 22.76 -0.25 5.07
C SER A 16 21.85 -1.42 4.70
N VAL A 17 21.35 -1.45 3.46
CA VAL A 17 20.33 -2.43 3.05
C VAL A 17 20.74 -3.13 1.77
N THR A 18 20.55 -4.45 1.73
CA THR A 18 20.64 -5.26 0.52
C THR A 18 19.31 -5.96 0.30
N VAL A 19 18.78 -5.86 -0.93
CA VAL A 19 17.54 -6.52 -1.32
C VAL A 19 17.87 -7.68 -2.24
N HIS A 20 17.40 -8.88 -1.89
CA HIS A 20 17.52 -10.07 -2.71
C HIS A 20 16.19 -10.37 -3.38
N GLU A 21 16.20 -10.53 -4.71
CA GLU A 21 15.00 -10.85 -5.49
C GLU A 21 15.19 -12.19 -6.19
N LYS A 22 14.24 -13.12 -6.00
CA LYS A 22 14.29 -14.44 -6.65
C LYS A 22 13.78 -14.42 -8.10
N GLY A 23 12.99 -13.40 -8.46
CA GLY A 23 12.45 -13.22 -9.81
C GLY A 23 13.40 -12.46 -10.72
N ASP A 24 12.94 -12.17 -11.92
CA ASP A 24 13.70 -11.41 -12.91
C ASP A 24 13.67 -9.90 -12.67
N ARG A 25 12.79 -9.42 -11.78
CA ARG A 25 12.67 -8.01 -11.39
C ARG A 25 11.95 -7.87 -10.04
N PRO A 26 12.19 -6.75 -9.33
CA PRO A 26 11.51 -6.48 -8.07
C PRO A 26 10.00 -6.25 -8.26
N GLY A 27 9.22 -6.53 -7.22
CA GLY A 27 7.80 -6.20 -7.15
C GLY A 27 6.89 -7.39 -6.87
N GLY A 28 7.26 -8.59 -7.31
CA GLY A 28 6.46 -9.79 -7.08
C GLY A 28 5.03 -9.65 -7.61
N SER A 29 4.06 -10.10 -6.84
CA SER A 29 2.63 -10.04 -7.22
C SER A 29 2.11 -8.61 -7.38
N ALA A 30 2.76 -7.61 -6.81
CA ALA A 30 2.38 -6.22 -6.99
C ALA A 30 2.48 -5.76 -8.45
N LEU A 31 3.32 -6.40 -9.26
CA LEU A 31 3.44 -6.14 -10.69
C LEU A 31 2.15 -6.47 -11.45
N LEU A 32 1.29 -7.31 -10.88
CA LEU A 32 0.02 -7.72 -11.46
C LEU A 32 -1.15 -6.84 -11.00
N SER A 33 -0.90 -5.93 -10.07
CA SER A 33 -1.94 -5.08 -9.51
C SER A 33 -2.14 -3.82 -10.33
N SER A 34 -3.31 -3.20 -10.20
CA SER A 34 -3.61 -1.90 -10.82
C SER A 34 -2.95 -0.72 -10.10
N GLY A 35 -2.23 -0.98 -9.00
CA GLY A 35 -1.53 0.04 -8.24
C GLY A 35 -2.37 0.80 -7.23
N PHE A 36 -3.58 0.37 -6.98
CA PHE A 36 -4.40 0.97 -5.92
C PHE A 36 -4.02 0.42 -4.56
N VAL A 37 -3.86 1.33 -3.60
CA VAL A 37 -3.68 1.03 -2.17
C VAL A 37 -4.82 1.72 -1.44
N TRP A 38 -5.67 0.94 -0.77
CA TRP A 38 -6.95 1.43 -0.28
C TRP A 38 -7.36 0.76 1.02
N ARG A 39 -8.30 1.39 1.73
CA ARG A 39 -8.99 0.83 2.90
C ARG A 39 -10.48 1.13 2.82
N TYR A 40 -11.26 0.43 3.63
CA TYR A 40 -12.65 0.83 3.86
C TYR A 40 -12.69 2.14 4.65
N ARG A 41 -13.63 3.03 4.31
CA ARG A 41 -13.80 4.28 5.04
C ARG A 41 -14.20 4.03 6.48
N GLU A 42 -15.15 3.09 6.69
CA GLU A 42 -15.72 2.79 7.99
C GLU A 42 -15.19 1.47 8.53
N TRP A 43 -14.83 1.47 9.80
CA TRP A 43 -14.33 0.27 10.47
C TRP A 43 -15.34 -0.87 10.45
N ASP A 44 -16.64 -0.56 10.72
CA ASP A 44 -17.69 -1.58 10.75
C ASP A 44 -17.88 -2.24 9.39
N ALA A 45 -17.75 -1.48 8.29
CA ALA A 45 -17.81 -2.04 6.94
C ALA A 45 -16.64 -2.99 6.70
N PHE A 46 -15.44 -2.65 7.14
CA PHE A 46 -14.28 -3.54 7.04
C PHE A 46 -14.53 -4.86 7.76
N ARG A 47 -14.99 -4.80 9.00
CA ARG A 47 -15.27 -6.00 9.79
C ARG A 47 -16.40 -6.85 9.20
N ALA A 48 -17.40 -6.21 8.63
CA ALA A 48 -18.51 -6.91 7.98
C ALA A 48 -18.07 -7.64 6.70
N GLN A 49 -17.20 -7.03 5.91
CA GLN A 49 -16.72 -7.61 4.65
C GLN A 49 -15.62 -8.66 4.87
N CYS A 50 -14.85 -8.53 5.93
CA CYS A 50 -13.69 -9.39 6.21
C CYS A 50 -13.76 -9.98 7.63
N PRO A 51 -14.82 -10.74 7.98
CA PRO A 51 -15.03 -11.18 9.35
C PRO A 51 -14.02 -12.23 9.82
N GLY A 52 -13.37 -12.94 8.89
CA GLY A 52 -12.40 -13.99 9.23
C GLY A 52 -11.00 -13.50 9.54
N GLY A 53 -10.72 -12.22 9.38
CA GLY A 53 -9.39 -11.67 9.65
C GLY A 53 -9.18 -11.40 11.14
N ASP A 54 -7.90 -11.29 11.53
CA ASP A 54 -7.53 -10.89 12.90
C ASP A 54 -7.91 -9.42 13.12
N PRO A 55 -8.80 -9.11 14.09
CA PRO A 55 -9.27 -7.74 14.29
C PRO A 55 -8.16 -6.77 14.66
N ALA A 56 -7.17 -7.20 15.44
CA ALA A 56 -6.08 -6.33 15.87
C ALA A 56 -5.18 -5.93 14.70
N LEU A 57 -4.84 -6.89 13.83
CA LEU A 57 -4.05 -6.61 12.63
C LEU A 57 -4.83 -5.77 11.62
N GLN A 58 -6.12 -6.04 11.44
CA GLN A 58 -6.98 -5.24 10.58
C GLN A 58 -7.07 -3.80 11.07
N ARG A 59 -7.20 -3.61 12.38
CA ARG A 59 -7.27 -2.28 12.99
C ARG A 59 -5.97 -1.51 12.79
N LEU A 60 -4.84 -2.17 12.94
CA LEU A 60 -3.53 -1.57 12.70
C LEU A 60 -3.41 -1.06 11.26
N VAL A 61 -3.75 -1.88 10.29
CA VAL A 61 -3.72 -1.49 8.87
C VAL A 61 -4.68 -0.34 8.61
N TRP A 62 -5.90 -0.45 9.10
CA TRP A 62 -6.95 0.55 8.88
C TRP A 62 -6.56 1.92 9.45
N GLU A 63 -5.96 1.96 10.63
CA GLU A 63 -5.55 3.21 11.27
C GLU A 63 -4.27 3.81 10.67
N ARG A 64 -3.37 2.97 10.12
CA ARG A 64 -2.04 3.40 9.68
C ARG A 64 -1.93 3.66 8.19
N LEU A 65 -2.92 3.26 7.40
CA LEU A 65 -2.79 3.31 5.94
C LEU A 65 -2.60 4.73 5.41
N ASP A 66 -3.36 5.69 5.91
CA ASP A 66 -3.29 7.07 5.40
C ASP A 66 -1.90 7.67 5.62
N ASP A 67 -1.28 7.42 6.79
CA ASP A 67 0.08 7.86 7.07
C ASP A 67 1.09 7.17 6.15
N ALA A 68 0.89 5.89 5.87
CA ALA A 68 1.73 5.13 4.96
C ALA A 68 1.63 5.65 3.52
N LEU A 69 0.43 6.01 3.07
CA LEU A 69 0.23 6.62 1.75
C LEU A 69 0.90 7.99 1.65
N GLY A 70 0.81 8.81 2.69
CA GLY A 70 1.53 10.07 2.75
C GLY A 70 3.05 9.89 2.69
N TRP A 71 3.56 8.86 3.34
CA TRP A 71 4.99 8.52 3.27
C TRP A 71 5.41 8.13 1.85
N LEU A 72 4.62 7.32 1.14
CA LEU A 72 4.88 6.97 -0.26
C LEU A 72 4.91 8.21 -1.15
N GLU A 73 3.98 9.14 -0.97
CA GLU A 73 3.97 10.40 -1.72
C GLU A 73 5.24 11.22 -1.47
N ARG A 74 5.70 11.31 -0.22
CA ARG A 74 6.93 12.02 0.13
C ARG A 74 8.18 11.39 -0.47
N LEU A 75 8.16 10.07 -0.69
CA LEU A 75 9.24 9.38 -1.41
C LEU A 75 9.25 9.67 -2.91
N GLY A 76 8.20 10.31 -3.44
CA GLY A 76 8.09 10.63 -4.85
C GLY A 76 7.28 9.62 -5.66
N ALA A 77 6.54 8.72 -5.00
CA ALA A 77 5.67 7.79 -5.72
C ALA A 77 4.60 8.56 -6.52
N PRO A 78 4.46 8.32 -7.82
CA PRO A 78 3.52 9.07 -8.64
C PRO A 78 2.08 8.66 -8.35
N VAL A 79 1.25 9.60 -7.91
CA VAL A 79 -0.17 9.40 -7.68
C VAL A 79 -0.92 9.73 -8.97
N ARG A 80 -1.57 8.72 -9.55
CA ARG A 80 -2.37 8.89 -10.78
C ARG A 80 -3.86 9.09 -10.50
N SER A 81 -4.33 8.69 -9.30
CA SER A 81 -5.73 8.85 -8.91
C SER A 81 -5.85 8.98 -7.39
N ARG A 82 -6.73 9.87 -6.95
CA ARG A 82 -7.10 10.03 -5.54
C ARG A 82 -8.49 9.49 -5.26
N ASP A 83 -9.11 8.84 -6.24
CA ASP A 83 -10.43 8.23 -6.14
C ASP A 83 -10.33 6.74 -6.48
N THR A 84 -10.84 5.90 -5.59
CA THR A 84 -10.87 4.45 -5.81
C THR A 84 -12.00 4.01 -6.74
N GLY A 85 -12.94 4.89 -7.05
CA GLY A 85 -14.13 4.56 -7.80
C GLY A 85 -15.21 3.83 -6.99
N ASN A 86 -14.94 3.52 -5.73
CA ASN A 86 -15.89 2.86 -4.82
C ASN A 86 -16.13 3.75 -3.61
N PRO A 87 -17.37 4.23 -3.37
CA PRO A 87 -17.68 5.15 -2.28
C PRO A 87 -17.46 4.56 -0.88
N LEU A 88 -17.39 3.23 -0.76
CA LEU A 88 -17.14 2.55 0.52
C LEU A 88 -15.65 2.53 0.89
N THR A 89 -14.77 2.93 -0.01
CA THR A 89 -13.33 2.87 0.17
C THR A 89 -12.66 4.22 -0.03
N THR A 90 -11.45 4.34 0.48
CA THR A 90 -10.57 5.49 0.26
C THR A 90 -9.14 5.00 0.07
N GLY A 91 -8.37 5.70 -0.74
CA GLY A 91 -7.00 5.33 -1.02
C GLY A 91 -6.45 6.08 -2.22
N LEU A 92 -5.28 5.63 -2.70
CA LEU A 92 -4.59 6.24 -3.82
C LEU A 92 -4.25 5.20 -4.87
N GLY A 93 -4.34 5.59 -6.12
CA GLY A 93 -3.79 4.83 -7.24
C GLY A 93 -2.43 5.39 -7.61
N PHE A 94 -1.42 4.52 -7.67
CA PHE A 94 -0.06 4.88 -8.01
C PHE A 94 0.32 4.37 -9.40
N GLY A 95 1.30 5.03 -10.00
CA GLY A 95 1.87 4.64 -11.27
C GLY A 95 1.71 5.70 -12.35
N PRO A 96 2.38 5.53 -13.47
CA PRO A 96 2.23 6.47 -14.59
C PRO A 96 0.81 6.42 -15.17
N ALA A 97 0.38 7.52 -15.78
CA ALA A 97 -0.91 7.59 -16.45
C ALA A 97 -0.99 6.53 -17.54
N GLY A 98 -2.15 5.86 -17.62
CA GLY A 98 -2.36 4.78 -18.59
C GLY A 98 -1.88 3.40 -18.18
N LEU A 99 -1.24 3.26 -17.03
CA LEU A 99 -0.91 1.96 -16.45
C LEU A 99 -2.18 1.34 -15.87
N VAL A 100 -2.46 0.11 -16.27
CA VAL A 100 -3.66 -0.61 -15.81
C VAL A 100 -3.23 -1.79 -14.97
#